data_2ccf9085ed5306004a42e6a32007b4cc
#
_entry.id   2ccf9085ed5306004a42e6a32007b4cc
#
_cell.length_a   1.000
_cell.length_b   1.000
_cell.length_c   1.000
_cell.angle_alpha   90.00
_cell.angle_beta   90.00
_cell.angle_gamma   90.00
#
_symmetry.space_group_name_H-M   'P 1'
#
loop_
_entity.id
_entity.type
_entity.pdbx_description
1 polymer ?
#
loop_
_entity_poly.entity_id
_entity_poly.type
_entity_poly.pdbx_seq_one_letter_code
_entity_poly.pdbx_strand_id
1 'polypeptide(L)'
;MVIWLIGLSGSGKSTLANKIVLEANELGNKTVLLDGDVIREIFGDDLGHSLEDRFKNAERICQLGKFLDNQGINVVTAILSLFPESREWNRNNIKNYYEVYIKTPLDDLIKRDSKGLYEKFNKGKISDVAGMDIEFIEPTNADIVIDNSDSIESFLNHAKPIIEKLIHSQ
;
A
#
# COMPACT_ATOMS: atom_id res chain seq x y z
N MET A 1 13.73 -6.45 -3.98
CA MET A 1 12.97 -6.31 -2.70
C MET A 1 11.58 -5.78 -2.97
N VAL A 2 10.57 -6.24 -2.21
CA VAL A 2 9.20 -5.73 -2.27
C VAL A 2 8.86 -5.04 -0.96
N ILE A 3 8.62 -3.74 -1.00
CA ILE A 3 8.08 -2.93 0.12
C ILE A 3 6.56 -2.88 -0.03
N TRP A 4 5.84 -3.39 0.95
CA TRP A 4 4.38 -3.52 0.92
C TRP A 4 3.73 -2.53 1.87
N LEU A 5 3.28 -1.36 1.35
CA LEU A 5 2.63 -0.34 2.15
C LEU A 5 1.15 -0.65 2.34
N ILE A 6 0.74 -0.77 3.59
CA ILE A 6 -0.63 -1.12 4.01
C ILE A 6 -1.26 0.06 4.76
N GLY A 7 -2.55 0.25 4.60
CA GLY A 7 -3.33 1.22 5.38
C GLY A 7 -4.63 1.59 4.69
N LEU A 8 -5.54 2.20 5.43
CA LEU A 8 -6.84 2.64 4.95
C LEU A 8 -6.72 3.75 3.89
N SER A 9 -7.80 4.05 3.20
CA SER A 9 -7.84 5.18 2.25
C SER A 9 -7.52 6.50 2.98
N GLY A 10 -6.67 7.34 2.37
CA GLY A 10 -6.26 8.59 3.01
C GLY A 10 -5.12 8.47 4.03
N SER A 11 -4.60 7.26 4.33
CA SER A 11 -3.51 7.07 5.31
C SER A 11 -2.13 7.57 4.84
N GLY A 12 -1.98 8.02 3.58
CA GLY A 12 -0.72 8.55 3.07
C GLY A 12 0.15 7.56 2.29
N LYS A 13 -0.34 6.33 2.01
CA LYS A 13 0.41 5.30 1.27
C LYS A 13 1.05 5.81 -0.02
N SER A 14 0.24 6.35 -0.92
CA SER A 14 0.74 6.82 -2.23
C SER A 14 1.74 7.97 -2.08
N THR A 15 1.57 8.84 -1.08
CA THR A 15 2.50 9.95 -0.79
C THR A 15 3.86 9.41 -0.35
N LEU A 16 3.88 8.46 0.59
CA LEU A 16 5.11 7.83 1.07
C LEU A 16 5.76 6.98 -0.02
N ALA A 17 4.96 6.20 -0.77
CA ALA A 17 5.42 5.36 -1.87
C ALA A 17 6.13 6.17 -2.96
N ASN A 18 5.52 7.28 -3.40
CA ASN A 18 6.12 8.16 -4.41
C ASN A 18 7.47 8.72 -3.96
N LYS A 19 7.57 9.16 -2.69
CA LYS A 19 8.83 9.64 -2.12
C LYS A 19 9.89 8.54 -2.13
N ILE A 20 9.56 7.33 -1.66
CA ILE A 20 10.50 6.21 -1.62
C ILE A 20 10.97 5.87 -3.03
N VAL A 21 10.07 5.74 -4.00
CA VAL A 21 10.41 5.40 -5.39
C VAL A 21 11.28 6.46 -6.03
N LEU A 22 10.94 7.74 -5.86
CA LEU A 22 11.71 8.86 -6.40
C LEU A 22 13.15 8.83 -5.86
N GLU A 23 13.32 8.87 -4.54
CA GLU A 23 14.64 8.96 -3.91
C GLU A 23 15.47 7.68 -4.16
N ALA A 24 14.86 6.49 -4.16
CA ALA A 24 15.56 5.25 -4.47
C ALA A 24 16.10 5.26 -5.92
N ASN A 25 15.31 5.75 -6.88
CA ASN A 25 15.75 5.86 -8.28
C ASN A 25 16.85 6.93 -8.45
N GLU A 26 16.77 8.06 -7.75
CA GLU A 26 17.82 9.08 -7.73
C GLU A 26 19.16 8.53 -7.21
N LEU A 27 19.10 7.57 -6.29
CA LEU A 27 20.27 6.84 -5.76
C LEU A 27 20.73 5.67 -6.65
N GLY A 28 20.14 5.53 -7.85
CA GLY A 28 20.50 4.49 -8.82
C GLY A 28 19.86 3.13 -8.59
N ASN A 29 18.92 3.01 -7.67
CA ASN A 29 18.22 1.77 -7.38
C ASN A 29 16.94 1.65 -8.20
N LYS A 30 16.92 0.74 -9.19
CA LYS A 30 15.74 0.50 -10.04
C LYS A 30 14.53 0.11 -9.20
N THR A 31 13.62 1.04 -9.01
CA THR A 31 12.44 0.88 -8.16
C THR A 31 11.18 1.31 -8.90
N VAL A 32 10.14 0.48 -8.84
CA VAL A 32 8.83 0.74 -9.46
C VAL A 32 7.72 0.83 -8.41
N LEU A 33 6.70 1.62 -8.70
CA LEU A 33 5.48 1.71 -7.89
C LEU A 33 4.39 0.81 -8.49
N LEU A 34 3.78 -0.02 -7.65
CA LEU A 34 2.52 -0.71 -7.94
C LEU A 34 1.42 -0.11 -7.07
N ASP A 35 0.69 0.86 -7.59
CA ASP A 35 -0.51 1.41 -6.94
C ASP A 35 -1.74 0.61 -7.38
N GLY A 36 -2.61 0.28 -6.42
CA GLY A 36 -3.75 -0.60 -6.68
C GLY A 36 -4.76 -0.03 -7.69
N ASP A 37 -4.92 1.29 -7.74
CA ASP A 37 -5.82 1.95 -8.68
C ASP A 37 -5.19 1.98 -10.08
N VAL A 38 -3.89 2.31 -10.17
CA VAL A 38 -3.14 2.31 -11.43
C VAL A 38 -3.07 0.92 -12.06
N ILE A 39 -2.90 -0.13 -11.25
CA ILE A 39 -2.90 -1.50 -11.76
C ILE A 39 -4.25 -1.88 -12.35
N ARG A 40 -5.38 -1.46 -11.78
CA ARG A 40 -6.69 -1.66 -12.40
C ARG A 40 -6.80 -0.99 -13.77
N GLU A 41 -6.38 0.27 -13.85
CA GLU A 41 -6.38 1.04 -15.09
C GLU A 41 -5.54 0.37 -16.19
N ILE A 42 -4.31 -0.08 -15.87
CA ILE A 42 -3.42 -0.78 -16.81
C ILE A 42 -4.06 -2.05 -17.38
N PHE A 43 -4.87 -2.75 -16.57
CA PHE A 43 -5.62 -3.94 -17.02
C PHE A 43 -7.01 -3.62 -17.60
N GLY A 44 -7.28 -2.35 -17.95
CA GLY A 44 -8.50 -1.93 -18.65
C GLY A 44 -9.73 -1.85 -17.76
N ASP A 45 -9.55 -1.60 -16.46
CA ASP A 45 -10.62 -1.50 -15.45
C ASP A 45 -11.56 -2.73 -15.43
N ASP A 46 -10.99 -3.91 -15.70
CA ASP A 46 -11.69 -5.21 -15.73
C ASP A 46 -12.23 -5.65 -14.36
N LEU A 47 -11.75 -5.03 -13.27
CA LEU A 47 -12.13 -5.30 -11.89
C LEU A 47 -12.72 -4.06 -11.21
N GLY A 48 -13.86 -4.23 -10.57
CA GLY A 48 -14.49 -3.20 -9.75
C GLY A 48 -13.92 -3.10 -8.32
N HIS A 49 -14.80 -2.74 -7.38
CA HIS A 49 -14.45 -2.55 -5.96
C HIS A 49 -15.18 -3.53 -5.02
N SER A 50 -15.86 -4.55 -5.55
CA SER A 50 -16.39 -5.64 -4.73
C SER A 50 -15.25 -6.37 -3.99
N LEU A 51 -15.56 -7.08 -2.91
CA LEU A 51 -14.54 -7.85 -2.18
C LEU A 51 -13.83 -8.85 -3.09
N GLU A 52 -14.58 -9.52 -3.99
CA GLU A 52 -14.03 -10.47 -4.95
C GLU A 52 -13.05 -9.79 -5.93
N ASP A 53 -13.42 -8.64 -6.50
CA ASP A 53 -12.57 -7.90 -7.41
C ASP A 53 -11.32 -7.35 -6.72
N ARG A 54 -11.47 -6.89 -5.45
CA ARG A 54 -10.34 -6.46 -4.62
C ARG A 54 -9.38 -7.61 -4.35
N PHE A 55 -9.89 -8.81 -4.10
CA PHE A 55 -9.08 -10.00 -3.89
C PHE A 55 -8.30 -10.37 -5.16
N LYS A 56 -8.97 -10.45 -6.32
CA LYS A 56 -8.33 -10.69 -7.61
C LYS A 56 -7.25 -9.66 -7.94
N ASN A 57 -7.51 -8.38 -7.65
CA ASN A 57 -6.49 -7.34 -7.86
C ASN A 57 -5.31 -7.47 -6.89
N ALA A 58 -5.56 -7.87 -5.63
CA ALA A 58 -4.49 -8.14 -4.67
C ALA A 58 -3.61 -9.31 -5.13
N GLU A 59 -4.19 -10.42 -5.59
CA GLU A 59 -3.44 -11.55 -6.15
C GLU A 59 -2.60 -11.12 -7.37
N ARG A 60 -3.16 -10.31 -8.27
CA ARG A 60 -2.46 -9.73 -9.42
C ARG A 60 -1.22 -8.94 -8.99
N ILE A 61 -1.37 -8.07 -7.99
CA ILE A 61 -0.26 -7.25 -7.47
C ILE A 61 0.78 -8.11 -6.76
N CYS A 62 0.38 -9.14 -6.02
CA CYS A 62 1.29 -10.11 -5.41
C CYS A 62 2.17 -10.80 -6.47
N GLN A 63 1.55 -11.29 -7.55
CA GLN A 63 2.27 -11.96 -8.64
C GLN A 63 3.21 -11.01 -9.39
N LEU A 64 2.76 -9.78 -9.67
CA LEU A 64 3.59 -8.74 -10.29
C LEU A 64 4.78 -8.37 -9.40
N GLY A 65 4.55 -8.19 -8.10
CA GLY A 65 5.61 -7.91 -7.13
C GLY A 65 6.66 -9.00 -7.09
N LYS A 66 6.24 -10.27 -7.01
CA LYS A 66 7.14 -11.43 -7.06
C LYS A 66 7.91 -11.50 -8.39
N PHE A 67 7.23 -11.30 -9.51
CA PHE A 67 7.86 -11.32 -10.82
C PHE A 67 8.97 -10.27 -10.94
N LEU A 68 8.70 -9.04 -10.53
CA LEU A 68 9.66 -7.94 -10.60
C LEU A 68 10.84 -8.15 -9.64
N ASP A 69 10.58 -8.63 -8.41
CA ASP A 69 11.64 -8.98 -7.45
C ASP A 69 12.60 -10.05 -8.02
N ASN A 70 12.05 -11.07 -8.68
CA ASN A 70 12.84 -12.10 -9.35
C ASN A 70 13.68 -11.57 -10.54
N GLN A 71 13.32 -10.39 -11.09
CA GLN A 71 14.10 -9.70 -12.13
C GLN A 71 15.14 -8.71 -11.55
N GLY A 72 15.28 -8.66 -10.22
CA GLY A 72 16.17 -7.71 -9.56
C GLY A 72 15.66 -6.26 -9.57
N ILE A 73 14.35 -6.07 -9.75
CA ILE A 73 13.70 -4.75 -9.70
C ILE A 73 13.04 -4.59 -8.34
N ASN A 74 13.34 -3.48 -7.67
CA ASN A 74 12.69 -3.15 -6.41
C ASN A 74 11.26 -2.69 -6.67
N VAL A 75 10.36 -3.06 -5.77
CA VAL A 75 8.94 -2.77 -5.87
C VAL A 75 8.46 -2.07 -4.59
N VAL A 76 7.73 -0.98 -4.74
CA VAL A 76 6.96 -0.38 -3.66
C VAL A 76 5.49 -0.51 -4.03
N THR A 77 4.69 -1.12 -3.17
CA THR A 77 3.24 -1.18 -3.38
C THR A 77 2.52 -0.15 -2.53
N ALA A 78 1.45 0.44 -3.04
CA ALA A 78 0.56 1.32 -2.29
C ALA A 78 -0.87 0.80 -2.43
N ILE A 79 -1.25 -0.13 -1.54
CA ILE A 79 -2.55 -0.80 -1.61
C ILE A 79 -3.26 -0.82 -0.25
N LEU A 80 -4.56 -1.05 -0.28
CA LEU A 80 -5.37 -1.20 0.93
C LEU A 80 -4.98 -2.45 1.73
N SER A 81 -4.66 -3.54 1.03
CA SER A 81 -4.24 -4.84 1.61
C SER A 81 -5.23 -5.41 2.64
N LEU A 82 -6.49 -5.54 2.23
CA LEU A 82 -7.58 -6.06 3.07
C LEU A 82 -7.37 -7.50 3.52
N PHE A 83 -6.69 -8.32 2.71
CA PHE A 83 -6.64 -9.76 2.84
C PHE A 83 -5.37 -10.22 3.55
N PRO A 84 -5.46 -10.76 4.78
CA PRO A 84 -4.32 -11.35 5.49
C PRO A 84 -3.62 -12.45 4.68
N GLU A 85 -4.41 -13.25 3.93
CA GLU A 85 -3.93 -14.36 3.10
C GLU A 85 -2.94 -13.87 2.02
N SER A 86 -3.18 -12.71 1.42
CA SER A 86 -2.28 -12.11 0.44
C SER A 86 -0.94 -11.70 1.06
N ARG A 87 -0.97 -11.19 2.31
CA ARG A 87 0.24 -10.82 3.05
C ARG A 87 1.05 -12.06 3.44
N GLU A 88 0.37 -13.11 3.91
CA GLU A 88 1.00 -14.39 4.22
C GLU A 88 1.59 -15.03 2.98
N TRP A 89 0.86 -15.01 1.85
CA TRP A 89 1.37 -15.50 0.58
C TRP A 89 2.65 -14.76 0.18
N ASN A 90 2.69 -13.44 0.29
CA ASN A 90 3.87 -12.64 -0.01
C ASN A 90 5.07 -13.05 0.85
N ARG A 91 4.89 -13.19 2.18
CA ARG A 91 5.96 -13.62 3.09
C ARG A 91 6.52 -14.99 2.74
N ASN A 92 5.68 -15.90 2.27
CA ASN A 92 6.07 -17.26 1.91
C ASN A 92 6.69 -17.36 0.50
N ASN A 93 6.42 -16.40 -0.39
CA ASN A 93 6.75 -16.51 -1.80
C ASN A 93 7.72 -15.44 -2.34
N ILE A 94 7.90 -14.33 -1.64
CA ILE A 94 8.79 -13.23 -2.04
C ILE A 94 9.99 -13.23 -1.08
N LYS A 95 11.18 -13.44 -1.65
CA LYS A 95 12.42 -13.62 -0.87
C LYS A 95 12.75 -12.41 -0.01
N ASN A 96 12.63 -11.22 -0.57
CA ASN A 96 12.94 -9.96 0.10
C ASN A 96 11.65 -9.14 0.25
N TYR A 97 10.77 -9.58 1.14
CA TYR A 97 9.49 -8.91 1.45
C TYR A 97 9.60 -8.09 2.74
N TYR A 98 9.09 -6.88 2.71
CA TYR A 98 9.09 -5.96 3.85
C TYR A 98 7.75 -5.24 3.95
N GLU A 99 7.07 -5.42 5.06
CA GLU A 99 5.70 -4.94 5.28
C GLU A 99 5.69 -3.69 6.15
N VAL A 100 5.10 -2.62 5.62
CA VAL A 100 5.00 -1.32 6.29
C VAL A 100 3.53 -0.99 6.51
N TYR A 101 3.09 -0.97 7.75
CA TYR A 101 1.73 -0.57 8.10
C TYR A 101 1.68 0.91 8.47
N ILE A 102 0.92 1.69 7.69
CA ILE A 102 0.65 3.10 7.98
C ILE A 102 -0.67 3.17 8.76
N LYS A 103 -0.53 3.31 10.08
CA LYS A 103 -1.63 3.41 11.01
C LYS A 103 -2.08 4.87 11.11
N THR A 104 -3.36 5.11 10.86
CA THR A 104 -3.98 6.42 11.01
C THR A 104 -5.36 6.21 11.63
N PRO A 105 -5.71 6.91 12.72
CA PRO A 105 -7.03 6.82 13.31
C PRO A 105 -8.13 7.11 12.29
N LEU A 106 -9.21 6.32 12.31
CA LEU A 106 -10.30 6.46 11.34
C LEU A 106 -10.92 7.88 11.37
N ASP A 107 -11.06 8.47 12.56
CA ASP A 107 -11.58 9.83 12.72
C ASP A 107 -10.73 10.88 11.99
N ASP A 108 -9.41 10.68 11.93
CA ASP A 108 -8.50 11.57 11.21
C ASP A 108 -8.58 11.33 9.70
N LEU A 109 -8.78 10.10 9.28
CA LEU A 109 -9.02 9.78 7.87
C LEU A 109 -10.32 10.39 7.36
N ILE A 110 -11.39 10.32 8.16
CA ILE A 110 -12.69 10.94 7.86
C ILE A 110 -12.55 12.47 7.78
N LYS A 111 -11.80 13.10 8.68
CA LYS A 111 -11.53 14.54 8.63
C LYS A 111 -10.73 14.97 7.40
N ARG A 112 -9.71 14.16 7.05
CA ARG A 112 -8.86 14.41 5.87
C ARG A 112 -9.62 14.22 4.56
N ASP A 113 -10.37 13.16 4.46
CA ASP A 113 -11.19 12.68 3.34
C ASP A 113 -10.74 13.17 1.94
N SER A 114 -9.47 13.06 1.66
CA SER A 114 -8.80 13.62 0.48
C SER A 114 -9.40 13.14 -0.86
N LYS A 115 -10.11 12.02 -0.85
CA LYS A 115 -10.80 11.44 -2.03
C LYS A 115 -12.32 11.61 -1.97
N GLY A 116 -12.89 12.23 -0.94
CA GLY A 116 -14.34 12.35 -0.71
C GLY A 116 -15.04 10.98 -0.53
N LEU A 117 -14.30 9.95 -0.11
CA LEU A 117 -14.78 8.58 0.03
C LEU A 117 -15.72 8.44 1.23
N TYR A 118 -15.28 8.95 2.38
CA TYR A 118 -16.03 8.86 3.63
C TYR A 118 -17.28 9.74 3.62
N GLU A 119 -17.21 10.92 3.00
CA GLU A 119 -18.38 11.76 2.77
C GLU A 119 -19.43 11.10 1.90
N LYS A 120 -19.01 10.45 0.81
CA LYS A 120 -19.92 9.71 -0.08
C LYS A 120 -20.58 8.53 0.63
N PHE A 121 -19.82 7.80 1.45
CA PHE A 121 -20.34 6.71 2.27
C PHE A 121 -21.38 7.22 3.28
N ASN A 122 -21.06 8.26 4.05
CA ASN A 122 -21.98 8.85 5.04
C ASN A 122 -23.27 9.40 4.40
N LYS A 123 -23.21 9.79 3.12
CA LYS A 123 -24.40 10.22 2.35
C LYS A 123 -25.15 9.04 1.71
N GLY A 124 -24.75 7.80 1.96
CA GLY A 124 -25.35 6.58 1.38
C GLY A 124 -25.18 6.46 -0.13
N LYS A 125 -24.17 7.12 -0.71
CA LYS A 125 -23.92 7.11 -2.17
C LYS A 125 -23.03 5.94 -2.62
N ILE A 126 -22.28 5.35 -1.73
CA ILE A 126 -21.40 4.22 -1.96
C ILE A 126 -21.42 3.28 -0.76
N SER A 127 -21.09 2.02 -1.01
CA SER A 127 -20.81 0.97 -0.03
C SER A 127 -19.40 0.42 -0.22
N ASP A 128 -19.04 -0.61 0.51
CA ASP A 128 -17.78 -1.33 0.40
C ASP A 128 -16.55 -0.46 0.74
N VAL A 129 -16.67 0.33 1.81
CA VAL A 129 -15.62 1.19 2.30
C VAL A 129 -14.91 0.55 3.51
N ALA A 130 -13.63 0.22 3.33
CA ALA A 130 -12.82 -0.37 4.40
C ALA A 130 -12.69 0.59 5.59
N GLY A 131 -12.87 0.03 6.78
CA GLY A 131 -12.92 0.79 8.03
C GLY A 131 -14.31 1.35 8.37
N MET A 132 -15.28 1.22 7.44
CA MET A 132 -16.66 1.63 7.64
C MET A 132 -17.58 0.37 7.66
N ASP A 133 -18.00 -0.11 6.51
CA ASP A 133 -18.83 -1.31 6.34
C ASP A 133 -18.04 -2.56 5.94
N ILE A 134 -16.77 -2.41 5.53
CA ILE A 134 -15.83 -3.52 5.40
C ILE A 134 -14.83 -3.47 6.56
N GLU A 135 -14.71 -4.57 7.29
CA GLU A 135 -13.69 -4.73 8.32
C GLU A 135 -12.27 -4.62 7.73
N PHE A 136 -11.43 -3.87 8.40
CA PHE A 136 -10.00 -3.80 8.10
C PHE A 136 -9.21 -4.53 9.18
N ILE A 137 -8.70 -5.72 8.84
CA ILE A 137 -7.86 -6.51 9.75
C ILE A 137 -6.45 -5.92 9.75
N GLU A 138 -6.10 -5.22 10.84
CA GLU A 138 -4.76 -4.65 11.00
C GLU A 138 -3.68 -5.73 10.92
N PRO A 139 -2.54 -5.47 10.25
CA PRO A 139 -1.44 -6.42 10.23
C PRO A 139 -0.83 -6.55 11.63
N THR A 140 -0.68 -7.80 12.09
CA THR A 140 -0.07 -8.11 13.40
C THR A 140 1.44 -8.34 13.31
N ASN A 141 1.95 -8.61 12.10
CA ASN A 141 3.34 -8.99 11.86
C ASN A 141 4.03 -8.03 10.86
N ALA A 142 3.57 -6.77 10.79
CA ALA A 142 4.25 -5.77 9.97
C ALA A 142 5.69 -5.55 10.46
N ASP A 143 6.63 -5.43 9.53
CA ASP A 143 8.05 -5.18 9.86
C ASP A 143 8.26 -3.79 10.47
N ILE A 144 7.42 -2.83 10.10
CA ILE A 144 7.35 -1.50 10.71
C ILE A 144 5.90 -1.01 10.75
N VAL A 145 5.54 -0.33 11.83
CA VAL A 145 4.28 0.41 11.96
C VAL A 145 4.61 1.89 12.03
N ILE A 146 4.03 2.67 11.14
CA ILE A 146 4.17 4.13 11.09
C ILE A 146 2.87 4.76 11.53
N ASP A 147 2.89 5.52 12.62
CA ASP A 147 1.78 6.37 13.01
C ASP A 147 1.77 7.64 12.14
N ASN A 148 0.67 7.91 11.46
CA ASN A 148 0.49 9.11 10.64
C ASN A 148 -0.58 10.03 11.24
N SER A 149 -0.42 10.37 12.51
CA SER A 149 -1.22 11.37 13.22
C SER A 149 -0.55 12.75 13.27
N ASP A 150 0.75 12.84 12.97
CA ASP A 150 1.56 14.04 13.03
C ASP A 150 1.60 14.86 11.73
N SER A 151 2.61 15.75 11.60
CA SER A 151 2.83 16.56 10.41
C SER A 151 3.25 15.71 9.21
N ILE A 152 2.97 16.22 8.01
CA ILE A 152 3.40 15.58 6.76
C ILE A 152 4.92 15.43 6.68
N GLU A 153 5.69 16.37 7.21
CA GLU A 153 7.14 16.33 7.25
C GLU A 153 7.63 15.19 8.13
N SER A 154 7.12 15.06 9.36
CA SER A 154 7.40 13.96 10.27
C SER A 154 7.10 12.60 9.60
N PHE A 155 5.92 12.49 8.99
CA PHE A 155 5.51 11.28 8.28
C PHE A 155 6.46 10.92 7.14
N LEU A 156 6.85 11.88 6.31
CA LEU A 156 7.73 11.65 5.17
C LEU A 156 9.17 11.30 5.57
N ASN A 157 9.61 11.63 6.78
CA ASN A 157 10.93 11.22 7.29
C ASN A 157 11.03 9.69 7.47
N HIS A 158 9.92 8.97 7.58
CA HIS A 158 9.91 7.50 7.58
C HIS A 158 10.33 6.88 6.25
N ALA A 159 10.40 7.64 5.15
CA ALA A 159 10.92 7.15 3.88
C ALA A 159 12.39 6.72 4.00
N LYS A 160 13.21 7.48 4.73
CA LYS A 160 14.66 7.27 4.81
C LYS A 160 15.06 5.85 5.25
N PRO A 161 14.62 5.31 6.40
CA PRO A 161 14.99 3.96 6.81
C PRO A 161 14.47 2.88 5.85
N ILE A 162 13.33 3.12 5.16
CA ILE A 162 12.79 2.19 4.16
C ILE A 162 13.68 2.17 2.92
N ILE A 163 14.15 3.35 2.46
CA ILE A 163 15.08 3.47 1.33
C ILE A 163 16.42 2.80 1.67
N GLU A 164 16.97 3.03 2.86
CA GLU A 164 18.19 2.37 3.33
C GLU A 164 18.04 0.84 3.29
N LYS A 165 16.90 0.32 3.77
CA LYS A 165 16.58 -1.11 3.71
C LYS A 165 16.56 -1.63 2.26
N LEU A 166 15.97 -0.86 1.35
CA LEU A 166 15.84 -1.20 -0.06
C LEU A 166 17.20 -1.27 -0.77
N ILE A 167 18.11 -0.34 -0.45
CA ILE A 167 19.46 -0.26 -1.01
C ILE A 167 20.34 -1.43 -0.54
N HIS A 168 20.26 -1.80 0.75
CA HIS A 168 21.13 -2.82 1.36
C HIS A 168 20.63 -4.26 1.12
N SER A 169 19.55 -4.46 0.39
CA SER A 169 18.94 -5.78 0.15
C SER A 169 19.34 -6.39 -1.21
N GLN A 170 20.29 -5.78 -1.90
CA GLN A 170 20.84 -6.29 -3.17
C GLN A 170 21.98 -7.27 -2.95
#